data_902930b328d6b26adb5649793f52a7be
#
_entry.id   902930b328d6b26adb5649793f52a7be
#
_cell.length_a   1.000
_cell.length_b   1.000
_cell.length_c   1.000
_cell.angle_alpha   90.00
_cell.angle_beta   90.00
_cell.angle_gamma   90.00
#
_symmetry.space_group_name_H-M   'P 1'
#
loop_
_entity.id
_entity.type
_entity.pdbx_description
1 polymer ?
#
loop_
_entity_poly.entity_id
_entity_poly.type
_entity_poly.pdbx_seq_one_letter_code
_entity_poly.pdbx_strand_id
1 'polypeptide(L)'
;KSHRINSLDQKKMQLRKLKLDFLIIIKFNKSFSYQSAENFIKKIIFKKLKCKYLYVSKNFKFGFKRLGNIKTLKKFEKKYNFKNIITKPYKKDNKTISSTFLRNKIRLGKIEEVNKLLNRNWCINGKVIKGQRRGREIGFPTCNLKLGDYVIPKLGVYAVKVKNKNFYKNGIANIGYRPTFNGQNLLLETNIFGINKNLYNKVISVYFK
;
A
#
# COMPACT_ATOMS: atom_id res chain seq x y z
N LYS A 1 12.50 -1.94 4.45
CA LYS A 1 11.54 -2.46 5.46
C LYS A 1 10.17 -2.64 4.81
N SER A 2 9.63 -3.85 4.86
CA SER A 2 8.29 -4.20 4.37
C SER A 2 7.21 -3.50 5.22
N HIS A 3 6.51 -2.52 4.63
CA HIS A 3 5.58 -1.68 5.39
C HIS A 3 4.38 -1.16 4.59
N ARG A 4 4.32 -1.41 3.29
CA ARG A 4 3.25 -0.88 2.44
C ARG A 4 1.99 -1.73 2.53
N ILE A 5 0.85 -1.10 2.79
CA ILE A 5 -0.46 -1.76 2.68
C ILE A 5 -0.84 -1.92 1.20
N ASN A 6 -0.49 -0.94 0.38
CA ASN A 6 -0.75 -0.91 -1.06
C ASN A 6 0.51 -0.52 -1.82
N SER A 7 0.71 -1.07 -3.01
CA SER A 7 1.70 -0.55 -3.97
C SER A 7 1.31 0.85 -4.47
N LEU A 8 2.25 1.53 -5.13
CA LEU A 8 1.95 2.83 -5.73
C LEU A 8 0.84 2.74 -6.79
N ASP A 9 0.87 1.69 -7.62
CA ASP A 9 -0.14 1.50 -8.67
C ASP A 9 -1.52 1.18 -8.10
N GLN A 10 -1.58 0.41 -7.01
CA GLN A 10 -2.82 0.21 -6.27
C GLN A 10 -3.37 1.51 -5.70
N LYS A 11 -2.51 2.38 -5.14
CA LYS A 11 -2.93 3.71 -4.67
C LYS A 11 -3.48 4.56 -5.81
N LYS A 12 -2.78 4.62 -6.94
CA LYS A 12 -3.25 5.34 -8.15
C LYS A 12 -4.63 4.83 -8.57
N MET A 13 -4.80 3.51 -8.64
CA MET A 13 -6.08 2.91 -9.03
C MET A 13 -7.22 3.24 -8.05
N GLN A 14 -6.97 3.21 -6.73
CA GLN A 14 -7.97 3.57 -5.74
C GLN A 14 -8.33 5.06 -5.79
N LEU A 15 -7.33 5.93 -5.95
CA LEU A 15 -7.55 7.37 -6.03
C LEU A 15 -8.31 7.78 -7.31
N ARG A 16 -8.06 7.12 -8.45
CA ARG A 16 -8.86 7.32 -9.67
C ARG A 16 -10.35 7.05 -9.47
N LYS A 17 -10.72 6.06 -8.63
CA LYS A 17 -12.13 5.78 -8.31
C LYS A 17 -12.80 6.91 -7.54
N LEU A 18 -12.04 7.76 -6.88
CA LEU A 18 -12.53 8.94 -6.15
C LEU A 18 -12.69 10.18 -7.04
N LYS A 19 -12.54 10.03 -8.36
CA LYS A 19 -12.68 11.12 -9.34
C LYS A 19 -11.79 12.32 -9.02
N LEU A 20 -10.57 12.09 -8.53
CA LEU A 20 -9.58 13.15 -8.33
C LEU A 20 -9.06 13.63 -9.68
N ASP A 21 -8.97 14.92 -9.88
CA ASP A 21 -8.45 15.52 -11.10
C ASP A 21 -6.95 15.28 -11.25
N PHE A 22 -6.19 15.41 -10.18
CA PHE A 22 -4.74 15.26 -10.19
C PHE A 22 -4.21 14.44 -9.05
N LEU A 23 -3.17 13.65 -9.32
CA LEU A 23 -2.35 12.96 -8.33
C LEU A 23 -0.89 13.37 -8.51
N ILE A 24 -0.36 14.11 -7.54
CA ILE A 24 1.01 14.58 -7.56
C ILE A 24 1.90 13.56 -6.83
N ILE A 25 2.87 13.01 -7.56
CA ILE A 25 3.84 12.06 -7.02
C ILE A 25 5.20 12.73 -6.97
N ILE A 26 5.72 12.93 -5.76
CA ILE A 26 7.01 13.58 -5.54
C ILE A 26 8.03 12.52 -5.13
N LYS A 27 9.17 12.49 -5.81
CA LYS A 27 10.32 11.67 -5.40
C LYS A 27 10.93 12.25 -4.13
N PHE A 28 10.81 11.53 -3.02
CA PHE A 28 11.36 11.95 -1.74
C PHE A 28 12.84 11.57 -1.68
N ASN A 29 13.70 12.48 -2.14
CA ASN A 29 15.15 12.34 -2.11
C ASN A 29 15.80 13.22 -1.01
N LYS A 30 17.13 13.16 -0.86
CA LYS A 30 17.85 13.98 0.13
C LYS A 30 17.52 15.47 -0.04
N SER A 31 17.65 16.03 -1.23
CA SER A 31 17.38 17.45 -1.51
C SER A 31 15.96 17.86 -1.07
N PHE A 32 14.94 17.05 -1.40
CA PHE A 32 13.57 17.32 -0.97
C PHE A 32 13.40 17.19 0.56
N SER A 33 14.09 16.25 1.20
CA SER A 33 14.02 16.00 2.64
C SER A 33 14.64 17.11 3.50
N TYR A 34 15.63 17.84 2.96
CA TYR A 34 16.28 18.98 3.61
C TYR A 34 15.49 20.29 3.46
N GLN A 35 14.38 20.29 2.72
CA GLN A 35 13.58 21.48 2.52
C GLN A 35 12.93 21.92 3.84
N SER A 36 13.15 23.17 4.26
CA SER A 36 12.49 23.75 5.45
C SER A 36 10.97 23.78 5.30
N ALA A 37 10.24 23.85 6.41
CA ALA A 37 8.79 23.94 6.39
C ALA A 37 8.30 25.19 5.63
N GLU A 38 8.95 26.34 5.82
CA GLU A 38 8.62 27.57 5.09
C GLU A 38 8.86 27.43 3.59
N ASN A 39 10.00 26.89 3.19
CA ASN A 39 10.31 26.66 1.78
C ASN A 39 9.33 25.68 1.13
N PHE A 40 8.90 24.64 1.84
CA PHE A 40 7.85 23.74 1.35
C PHE A 40 6.54 24.50 1.09
N ILE A 41 6.11 25.34 2.05
CA ILE A 41 4.88 26.17 1.86
C ILE A 41 5.05 27.11 0.66
N LYS A 42 6.14 27.89 0.64
CA LYS A 42 6.41 28.88 -0.41
C LYS A 42 6.54 28.25 -1.80
N LYS A 43 7.42 27.23 -1.93
CA LYS A 43 7.76 26.64 -3.24
C LYS A 43 6.70 25.67 -3.75
N ILE A 44 6.12 24.83 -2.87
CA ILE A 44 5.20 23.78 -3.29
C ILE A 44 3.75 24.26 -3.18
N ILE A 45 3.28 24.61 -1.98
CA ILE A 45 1.86 24.91 -1.75
C ILE A 45 1.47 26.19 -2.49
N PHE A 46 2.25 27.26 -2.34
CA PHE A 46 1.92 28.54 -2.94
C PHE A 46 2.33 28.64 -4.42
N LYS A 47 3.65 28.54 -4.74
CA LYS A 47 4.11 28.81 -6.11
C LYS A 47 3.72 27.72 -7.12
N LYS A 48 3.92 26.43 -6.79
CA LYS A 48 3.65 25.36 -7.74
C LYS A 48 2.20 24.93 -7.79
N LEU A 49 1.56 24.74 -6.64
CA LEU A 49 0.18 24.24 -6.57
C LEU A 49 -0.86 25.34 -6.59
N LYS A 50 -0.48 26.59 -6.29
CA LYS A 50 -1.40 27.74 -6.16
C LYS A 50 -2.62 27.36 -5.29
N CYS A 51 -2.36 26.67 -4.19
CA CYS A 51 -3.37 26.02 -3.37
C CYS A 51 -4.20 27.09 -2.63
N LYS A 52 -5.55 27.04 -2.76
CA LYS A 52 -6.47 27.89 -1.99
C LYS A 52 -6.95 27.21 -0.72
N TYR A 53 -7.17 25.90 -0.76
CA TYR A 53 -7.60 25.10 0.40
C TYR A 53 -6.67 23.91 0.58
N LEU A 54 -6.14 23.76 1.79
CA LEU A 54 -5.22 22.67 2.13
C LEU A 54 -5.84 21.80 3.22
N TYR A 55 -6.22 20.57 2.87
CA TYR A 55 -6.76 19.59 3.81
C TYR A 55 -5.65 18.78 4.43
N VAL A 56 -5.51 18.82 5.75
CA VAL A 56 -4.48 18.10 6.48
C VAL A 56 -5.05 17.41 7.71
N SER A 57 -4.42 16.31 8.14
CA SER A 57 -4.76 15.66 9.40
C SER A 57 -4.24 16.44 10.62
N LYS A 58 -4.88 16.30 11.79
CA LYS A 58 -4.46 16.94 13.05
C LYS A 58 -2.97 16.74 13.38
N ASN A 59 -2.40 15.59 13.00
CA ASN A 59 -1.01 15.24 13.29
C ASN A 59 -0.08 15.46 12.10
N PHE A 60 -0.46 16.30 11.14
CA PHE A 60 0.35 16.56 9.95
C PHE A 60 1.69 17.19 10.31
N LYS A 61 2.78 16.63 9.82
CA LYS A 61 4.15 17.08 10.01
C LYS A 61 4.85 17.11 8.65
N PHE A 62 5.61 18.15 8.36
CA PHE A 62 6.29 18.36 7.09
C PHE A 62 7.59 19.16 7.25
N GLY A 63 8.33 19.30 6.14
CA GLY A 63 9.62 19.98 6.12
C GLY A 63 10.74 19.20 6.81
N PHE A 64 11.93 19.77 6.79
CA PHE A 64 13.14 19.17 7.35
C PHE A 64 12.92 18.74 8.80
N LYS A 65 13.36 17.53 9.16
CA LYS A 65 13.17 16.90 10.48
C LYS A 65 11.73 16.97 11.01
N ARG A 66 10.72 17.15 10.13
CA ARG A 66 9.30 17.23 10.51
C ARG A 66 8.97 18.41 11.45
N LEU A 67 9.72 19.50 11.40
CA LEU A 67 9.55 20.66 12.24
C LEU A 67 8.28 21.46 11.90
N GLY A 68 7.83 21.41 10.64
CA GLY A 68 6.56 21.99 10.21
C GLY A 68 5.35 21.24 10.77
N ASN A 69 4.32 21.98 11.17
CA ASN A 69 3.08 21.48 11.74
C ASN A 69 1.90 22.42 11.41
N ILE A 70 0.71 22.16 11.96
CA ILE A 70 -0.49 22.98 11.73
C ILE A 70 -0.28 24.45 12.17
N LYS A 71 0.42 24.70 13.29
CA LYS A 71 0.71 26.06 13.73
C LYS A 71 1.56 26.81 12.68
N THR A 72 2.55 26.13 12.12
CA THR A 72 3.36 26.64 11.01
C THR A 72 2.50 26.97 9.79
N LEU A 73 1.59 26.08 9.37
CA LEU A 73 0.69 26.35 8.26
C LEU A 73 -0.19 27.58 8.52
N LYS A 74 -0.80 27.66 9.71
CA LYS A 74 -1.66 28.80 10.09
C LYS A 74 -0.92 30.13 10.04
N LYS A 75 0.36 30.19 10.48
CA LYS A 75 1.18 31.38 10.41
C LYS A 75 1.31 31.95 8.97
N PHE A 76 1.30 31.06 7.98
CA PHE A 76 1.49 31.44 6.59
C PHE A 76 0.19 31.56 5.76
N GLU A 77 -0.99 31.29 6.34
CA GLU A 77 -2.28 31.39 5.66
C GLU A 77 -2.51 32.75 5.04
N LYS A 78 -2.37 33.83 5.84
CA LYS A 78 -2.54 35.21 5.36
C LYS A 78 -1.48 35.58 4.30
N LYS A 79 -0.20 35.25 4.56
CA LYS A 79 0.94 35.62 3.69
C LYS A 79 0.81 35.02 2.29
N TYR A 80 0.29 33.80 2.18
CA TYR A 80 0.22 33.05 0.91
C TYR A 80 -1.20 32.78 0.44
N ASN A 81 -2.18 33.45 1.03
CA ASN A 81 -3.61 33.41 0.64
C ASN A 81 -4.14 31.99 0.43
N PHE A 82 -4.00 31.12 1.44
CA PHE A 82 -4.60 29.80 1.46
C PHE A 82 -5.24 29.53 2.83
N LYS A 83 -6.17 28.58 2.90
CA LYS A 83 -6.86 28.20 4.14
C LYS A 83 -6.58 26.74 4.48
N ASN A 84 -6.18 26.50 5.73
CA ASN A 84 -6.02 25.16 6.26
C ASN A 84 -7.34 24.61 6.78
N ILE A 85 -7.68 23.41 6.35
CA ILE A 85 -8.82 22.64 6.85
C ILE A 85 -8.28 21.38 7.54
N ILE A 86 -8.51 21.30 8.85
CA ILE A 86 -8.05 20.17 9.65
C ILE A 86 -9.10 19.08 9.60
N THR A 87 -8.76 17.95 8.98
CA THR A 87 -9.66 16.81 8.89
C THR A 87 -9.69 16.01 10.19
N LYS A 88 -10.90 15.58 10.58
CA LYS A 88 -11.07 14.64 11.69
C LYS A 88 -10.59 13.25 11.26
N PRO A 89 -9.93 12.47 12.15
CA PRO A 89 -9.57 11.10 11.83
C PRO A 89 -10.84 10.24 11.70
N TYR A 90 -10.84 9.32 10.74
CA TYR A 90 -11.90 8.33 10.64
C TYR A 90 -11.84 7.38 11.83
N LYS A 91 -12.96 7.21 12.53
CA LYS A 91 -13.11 6.31 13.67
C LYS A 91 -14.17 5.24 13.34
N LYS A 92 -13.93 4.03 13.83
CA LYS A 92 -14.90 2.94 13.87
C LYS A 92 -14.80 2.28 15.25
N ASP A 93 -15.92 2.05 15.90
CA ASP A 93 -15.98 1.47 17.27
C ASP A 93 -15.02 2.20 18.23
N ASN A 94 -15.09 3.54 18.25
CA ASN A 94 -14.24 4.44 19.03
C ASN A 94 -12.71 4.33 18.75
N LYS A 95 -12.29 3.49 17.77
CA LYS A 95 -10.88 3.32 17.39
C LYS A 95 -10.55 4.14 16.16
N THR A 96 -9.46 4.92 16.21
CA THR A 96 -8.96 5.64 15.04
C THR A 96 -8.36 4.66 14.03
N ILE A 97 -8.92 4.67 12.82
CA ILE A 97 -8.41 3.86 11.72
C ILE A 97 -7.23 4.57 11.07
N SER A 98 -6.06 4.02 11.26
CA SER A 98 -4.80 4.54 10.71
C SER A 98 -4.04 3.46 9.92
N SER A 99 -3.09 3.88 9.10
CA SER A 99 -2.23 2.92 8.40
C SER A 99 -1.43 2.03 9.37
N THR A 100 -1.05 2.54 10.55
CA THR A 100 -0.37 1.74 11.58
C THR A 100 -1.31 0.69 12.15
N PHE A 101 -2.55 1.06 12.45
CA PHE A 101 -3.57 0.13 12.93
C PHE A 101 -3.81 -1.00 11.93
N LEU A 102 -4.00 -0.67 10.65
CA LEU A 102 -4.20 -1.66 9.58
C LEU A 102 -2.98 -2.59 9.40
N ARG A 103 -1.75 -2.05 9.44
CA ARG A 103 -0.54 -2.89 9.36
C ARG A 103 -0.47 -3.90 10.49
N ASN A 104 -0.81 -3.50 11.71
CA ASN A 104 -0.82 -4.40 12.86
C ASN A 104 -1.85 -5.52 12.68
N LYS A 105 -3.06 -5.20 12.19
CA LYS A 105 -4.07 -6.20 11.89
C LYS A 105 -3.61 -7.19 10.82
N ILE A 106 -2.96 -6.71 9.76
CA ILE A 106 -2.39 -7.57 8.71
C ILE A 106 -1.32 -8.51 9.30
N ARG A 107 -0.38 -7.99 10.11
CA ARG A 107 0.66 -8.81 10.75
C ARG A 107 0.09 -9.90 11.68
N LEU A 108 -1.05 -9.63 12.29
CA LEU A 108 -1.78 -10.59 13.12
C LEU A 108 -2.63 -11.58 12.32
N GLY A 109 -2.67 -11.46 10.97
CA GLY A 109 -3.49 -12.32 10.12
C GLY A 109 -4.98 -12.01 10.15
N LYS A 110 -5.41 -10.89 10.77
CA LYS A 110 -6.81 -10.48 10.89
C LYS A 110 -7.33 -9.85 9.60
N ILE A 111 -7.27 -10.61 8.51
CA ILE A 111 -7.51 -10.10 7.16
C ILE A 111 -8.95 -9.69 6.93
N GLU A 112 -9.92 -10.46 7.45
CA GLU A 112 -11.34 -10.07 7.35
C GLU A 112 -11.63 -8.70 7.98
N GLU A 113 -11.05 -8.43 9.17
CA GLU A 113 -11.19 -7.11 9.81
C GLU A 113 -10.60 -6.01 8.93
N VAL A 114 -9.42 -6.27 8.34
CA VAL A 114 -8.77 -5.34 7.41
C VAL A 114 -9.65 -5.08 6.19
N ASN A 115 -10.23 -6.11 5.62
CA ASN A 115 -11.11 -6.02 4.46
C ASN A 115 -12.36 -5.17 4.78
N LYS A 116 -12.99 -5.41 5.93
CA LYS A 116 -14.14 -4.63 6.41
C LYS A 116 -13.78 -3.15 6.61
N LEU A 117 -12.59 -2.86 7.18
CA LEU A 117 -12.11 -1.50 7.39
C LEU A 117 -11.73 -0.77 6.10
N LEU A 118 -11.18 -1.49 5.12
CA LEU A 118 -10.82 -0.95 3.81
C LEU A 118 -12.01 -0.87 2.85
N ASN A 119 -13.17 -1.45 3.20
CA ASN A 119 -14.31 -1.69 2.33
C ASN A 119 -13.93 -2.36 0.99
N ARG A 120 -12.95 -3.23 1.03
CA ARG A 120 -12.45 -4.04 -0.11
C ARG A 120 -11.49 -5.11 0.37
N ASN A 121 -11.30 -6.15 -0.42
CA ASN A 121 -10.27 -7.14 -0.11
C ASN A 121 -8.88 -6.52 -0.24
N TRP A 122 -8.06 -6.69 0.79
CA TRP A 122 -6.65 -6.38 0.73
C TRP A 122 -5.97 -7.30 -0.28
N CYS A 123 -5.01 -6.79 -1.06
CA CYS A 123 -4.37 -7.61 -2.07
C CYS A 123 -2.88 -7.28 -2.25
N ILE A 124 -2.16 -8.28 -2.71
CA ILE A 124 -0.76 -8.20 -3.11
C ILE A 124 -0.70 -8.35 -4.64
N ASN A 125 -0.06 -7.40 -5.30
CA ASN A 125 0.23 -7.46 -6.72
C ASN A 125 1.69 -7.84 -6.91
N GLY A 126 1.95 -8.76 -7.81
CA GLY A 126 3.32 -9.15 -8.10
C GLY A 126 3.45 -9.83 -9.46
N LYS A 127 4.68 -9.85 -9.95
CA LYS A 127 5.07 -10.64 -11.12
C LYS A 127 5.33 -12.07 -10.69
N VAL A 128 4.76 -13.02 -11.39
CA VAL A 128 5.00 -14.46 -11.13
C VAL A 128 6.44 -14.80 -11.47
N ILE A 129 7.16 -15.34 -10.52
CA ILE A 129 8.55 -15.80 -10.66
C ILE A 129 8.61 -17.33 -10.72
N LYS A 130 9.71 -17.86 -11.24
CA LYS A 130 9.99 -19.30 -11.23
C LYS A 130 10.18 -19.77 -9.78
N GLY A 131 9.61 -20.91 -9.43
CA GLY A 131 9.81 -21.64 -8.19
C GLY A 131 10.38 -23.03 -8.43
N GLN A 132 10.49 -23.84 -7.40
CA GLN A 132 11.06 -25.20 -7.46
C GLN A 132 10.13 -26.26 -8.11
N ARG A 133 8.92 -25.83 -8.58
CA ARG A 133 7.92 -26.68 -9.26
C ARG A 133 7.37 -27.86 -8.47
N ARG A 134 7.73 -28.08 -7.20
CA ARG A 134 7.26 -29.21 -6.37
C ARG A 134 5.73 -29.37 -6.36
N GLY A 135 4.98 -28.27 -6.32
CA GLY A 135 3.52 -28.33 -6.36
C GLY A 135 2.96 -28.90 -7.68
N ARG A 136 3.72 -28.79 -8.80
CA ARG A 136 3.32 -29.36 -10.07
C ARG A 136 3.44 -30.90 -10.06
N GLU A 137 4.47 -31.42 -9.40
CA GLU A 137 4.73 -32.88 -9.28
C GLU A 137 3.60 -33.58 -8.53
N ILE A 138 2.98 -32.90 -7.55
CA ILE A 138 1.87 -33.40 -6.75
C ILE A 138 0.50 -32.94 -7.22
N GLY A 139 0.37 -32.43 -8.47
CA GLY A 139 -0.90 -32.04 -9.06
C GLY A 139 -1.42 -30.64 -8.67
N PHE A 140 -0.71 -29.89 -7.83
CA PHE A 140 -1.11 -28.56 -7.36
C PHE A 140 -0.13 -27.46 -7.80
N PRO A 141 -0.13 -27.05 -9.07
CA PRO A 141 0.79 -26.04 -9.56
C PRO A 141 0.59 -24.71 -8.84
N THR A 142 1.70 -24.13 -8.36
CA THR A 142 1.67 -22.85 -7.64
C THR A 142 2.39 -21.74 -8.39
N CYS A 143 1.88 -20.52 -8.28
CA CYS A 143 2.53 -19.29 -8.70
C CYS A 143 3.26 -18.67 -7.53
N ASN A 144 4.54 -18.33 -7.71
CA ASN A 144 5.35 -17.69 -6.69
C ASN A 144 5.45 -16.19 -6.93
N LEU A 145 5.24 -15.39 -5.89
CA LEU A 145 5.40 -13.94 -5.91
C LEU A 145 6.31 -13.49 -4.78
N LYS A 146 7.17 -12.50 -5.06
CA LYS A 146 7.89 -11.77 -4.01
C LYS A 146 6.95 -10.77 -3.35
N LEU A 147 6.97 -10.71 -2.03
CA LEU A 147 6.17 -9.75 -1.26
C LEU A 147 6.67 -8.29 -1.38
N GLY A 148 7.94 -8.10 -1.73
CA GLY A 148 8.53 -6.77 -1.91
C GLY A 148 8.38 -5.89 -0.66
N ASP A 149 7.88 -4.67 -0.85
CA ASP A 149 7.67 -3.70 0.23
C ASP A 149 6.33 -3.87 0.97
N TYR A 150 5.50 -4.84 0.62
CA TYR A 150 4.24 -5.04 1.32
C TYR A 150 4.45 -5.41 2.79
N VAL A 151 3.52 -4.95 3.65
CA VAL A 151 3.45 -5.48 5.01
C VAL A 151 3.23 -6.99 4.93
N ILE A 152 4.02 -7.72 5.71
CA ILE A 152 3.99 -9.18 5.74
C ILE A 152 2.85 -9.58 6.68
N PRO A 153 1.83 -10.33 6.23
CA PRO A 153 0.81 -10.88 7.10
C PRO A 153 1.39 -12.03 7.95
N LYS A 154 0.65 -12.50 8.93
CA LYS A 154 1.02 -13.71 9.67
C LYS A 154 1.32 -14.84 8.67
N LEU A 155 2.39 -15.58 8.90
CA LEU A 155 2.73 -16.73 8.05
C LEU A 155 1.61 -17.77 8.13
N GLY A 156 1.33 -18.44 7.02
CA GLY A 156 0.30 -19.45 6.95
C GLY A 156 -0.48 -19.44 5.64
N VAL A 157 -1.58 -20.17 5.64
CA VAL A 157 -2.42 -20.42 4.46
C VAL A 157 -3.66 -19.52 4.49
N TYR A 158 -4.01 -18.98 3.34
CA TYR A 158 -5.13 -18.04 3.16
C TYR A 158 -6.02 -18.43 1.98
N ALA A 159 -7.32 -18.34 2.17
CA ALA A 159 -8.25 -18.32 1.05
C ALA A 159 -8.08 -17.02 0.27
N VAL A 160 -7.98 -17.12 -1.06
CA VAL A 160 -7.74 -15.96 -1.92
C VAL A 160 -8.59 -15.99 -3.18
N LYS A 161 -8.74 -14.81 -3.80
CA LYS A 161 -9.11 -14.71 -5.21
C LYS A 161 -7.94 -14.13 -5.98
N VAL A 162 -7.68 -14.69 -7.15
CA VAL A 162 -6.56 -14.27 -8.01
C VAL A 162 -7.10 -13.67 -9.29
N LYS A 163 -6.59 -12.50 -9.63
CA LYS A 163 -6.97 -11.76 -10.84
C LYS A 163 -5.75 -11.49 -11.71
N ASN A 164 -5.91 -11.69 -12.99
CA ASN A 164 -5.07 -11.09 -14.02
C ASN A 164 -5.97 -10.50 -15.13
N LYS A 165 -5.40 -10.19 -16.32
CA LYS A 165 -6.19 -9.65 -17.43
C LYS A 165 -7.29 -10.62 -17.91
N ASN A 166 -7.07 -11.95 -17.81
CA ASN A 166 -7.87 -12.97 -18.48
C ASN A 166 -8.77 -13.76 -17.53
N PHE A 167 -8.59 -13.67 -16.21
CA PHE A 167 -9.38 -14.44 -15.26
C PHE A 167 -9.48 -13.78 -13.88
N TYR A 168 -10.51 -14.19 -13.15
CA TYR A 168 -10.72 -13.91 -11.71
C TYR A 168 -11.21 -15.20 -11.05
N LYS A 169 -10.31 -15.95 -10.42
CA LYS A 169 -10.54 -17.31 -9.92
C LYS A 169 -10.24 -17.41 -8.42
N ASN A 170 -10.87 -18.37 -7.76
CA ASN A 170 -10.55 -18.73 -6.38
C ASN A 170 -9.19 -19.45 -6.33
N GLY A 171 -8.58 -19.47 -5.15
CA GLY A 171 -7.33 -20.17 -4.91
C GLY A 171 -6.97 -20.21 -3.44
N ILE A 172 -5.86 -20.83 -3.15
CA ILE A 172 -5.23 -20.90 -1.85
C ILE A 172 -3.84 -20.30 -1.96
N ALA A 173 -3.45 -19.48 -0.99
CA ALA A 173 -2.12 -18.87 -0.95
C ALA A 173 -1.43 -19.21 0.37
N ASN A 174 -0.17 -19.60 0.28
CA ASN A 174 0.71 -19.80 1.43
C ASN A 174 1.75 -18.68 1.51
N ILE A 175 1.90 -18.09 2.68
CA ILE A 175 2.98 -17.14 2.98
C ILE A 175 3.96 -17.83 3.91
N GLY A 176 5.17 -18.01 3.43
CA GLY A 176 6.19 -18.74 4.18
C GLY A 176 7.60 -18.49 3.66
N TYR A 177 8.55 -18.88 4.49
CA TYR A 177 9.95 -18.88 4.11
C TYR A 177 10.28 -20.15 3.31
N ARG A 178 11.08 -19.98 2.28
CA ARG A 178 11.61 -21.09 1.49
C ARG A 178 13.13 -21.09 1.56
N PRO A 179 13.74 -22.24 1.87
CA PRO A 179 15.19 -22.39 1.81
C PRO A 179 15.69 -22.13 0.38
N THR A 180 16.78 -21.42 0.27
CA THR A 180 17.51 -21.19 -0.98
C THR A 180 19.01 -21.33 -0.70
N PHE A 181 19.84 -21.49 -1.73
CA PHE A 181 21.30 -21.55 -1.57
C PHE A 181 21.89 -20.34 -0.83
N ASN A 182 21.24 -19.17 -0.91
CA ASN A 182 21.68 -17.92 -0.29
C ASN A 182 20.81 -17.49 0.92
N GLY A 183 20.17 -18.43 1.62
CA GLY A 183 19.33 -18.14 2.80
C GLY A 183 17.86 -18.49 2.61
N GLN A 184 16.98 -17.75 3.29
CA GLN A 184 15.54 -17.96 3.24
C GLN A 184 14.83 -16.82 2.52
N ASN A 185 14.07 -17.12 1.48
CA ASN A 185 13.22 -16.16 0.80
C ASN A 185 11.78 -16.25 1.28
N LEU A 186 11.22 -15.13 1.68
CA LEU A 186 9.80 -15.01 1.98
C LEU A 186 9.01 -14.88 0.68
N LEU A 187 8.12 -15.84 0.43
CA LEU A 187 7.32 -15.92 -0.79
C LEU A 187 5.84 -16.02 -0.48
N LEU A 188 5.05 -15.56 -1.44
CA LEU A 188 3.63 -15.82 -1.54
C LEU A 188 3.45 -16.87 -2.64
N GLU A 189 3.15 -18.10 -2.25
CA GLU A 189 2.87 -19.22 -3.15
C GLU A 189 1.36 -19.37 -3.30
N THR A 190 0.85 -19.32 -4.53
CA THR A 190 -0.59 -19.33 -4.77
C THR A 190 -0.96 -20.42 -5.76
N ASN A 191 -1.80 -21.37 -5.34
CA ASN A 191 -2.50 -22.30 -6.21
C ASN A 191 -3.81 -21.64 -6.68
N ILE A 192 -4.06 -21.61 -7.99
CA ILE A 192 -5.24 -20.99 -8.61
C ILE A 192 -6.11 -22.08 -9.16
N PHE A 193 -7.32 -22.24 -8.66
CA PHE A 193 -8.21 -23.32 -9.02
C PHE A 193 -8.63 -23.25 -10.51
N GLY A 194 -8.49 -24.38 -11.21
CA GLY A 194 -8.84 -24.50 -12.63
C GLY A 194 -7.93 -23.71 -13.58
N ILE A 195 -6.70 -23.39 -13.17
CA ILE A 195 -5.70 -22.74 -14.00
C ILE A 195 -4.44 -23.60 -14.10
N ASN A 196 -4.25 -24.25 -15.24
CA ASN A 196 -3.06 -25.05 -15.57
C ASN A 196 -2.11 -24.32 -16.56
N LYS A 197 -2.35 -23.02 -16.81
CA LYS A 197 -1.56 -22.23 -17.76
C LYS A 197 -0.27 -21.70 -17.13
N ASN A 198 0.76 -21.55 -17.94
CA ASN A 198 1.99 -20.91 -17.54
C ASN A 198 1.75 -19.40 -17.32
N LEU A 199 1.96 -18.95 -16.11
CA LEU A 199 1.80 -17.56 -15.68
C LEU A 199 3.14 -16.85 -15.40
N TYR A 200 4.28 -17.46 -15.70
CA TYR A 200 5.58 -16.83 -15.49
C TYR A 200 5.67 -15.47 -16.17
N ASN A 201 6.29 -14.52 -15.50
CA ASN A 201 6.43 -13.13 -15.94
C ASN A 201 5.12 -12.35 -16.06
N LYS A 202 3.96 -12.95 -15.85
CA LYS A 202 2.67 -12.24 -15.81
C LYS A 202 2.47 -11.57 -14.45
N VAL A 203 1.82 -10.41 -14.46
CA VAL A 203 1.41 -9.74 -13.22
C VAL A 203 0.05 -10.27 -12.80
N ILE A 204 -0.04 -10.70 -11.55
CA ILE A 204 -1.30 -11.13 -10.94
C ILE A 204 -1.57 -10.34 -9.66
N SER A 205 -2.84 -10.25 -9.29
CA SER A 205 -3.32 -9.67 -8.03
C SER A 205 -3.93 -10.75 -7.18
N VAL A 206 -3.39 -10.96 -5.99
CA VAL A 206 -3.86 -11.96 -5.02
C VAL A 206 -4.65 -11.24 -3.94
N TYR A 207 -5.97 -11.39 -3.93
CA TYR A 207 -6.92 -10.78 -2.99
C TYR A 207 -7.18 -11.75 -1.84
N PHE A 208 -6.83 -11.36 -0.64
CA PHE A 208 -7.04 -12.15 0.58
C PHE A 208 -8.49 -12.03 1.06
N LYS A 209 -9.05 -13.15 1.52
CA LYS A 209 -10.40 -13.28 2.04
C LYS A 209 -10.44 -13.21 3.56
#